data_9211e8d113987a02736fee7ab2176591
#
_entry.id   9211e8d113987a02736fee7ab2176591
#
_cell.length_a   1.000
_cell.length_b   1.000
_cell.length_c   1.000
_cell.angle_alpha   90.00
_cell.angle_beta   90.00
_cell.angle_gamma   90.00
#
_symmetry.space_group_name_H-M   'P 1'
#
loop_
_entity.id
_entity.type
_entity.pdbx_description
1 polymer ?
#
loop_
_entity_poly.entity_id
_entity_poly.type
_entity_poly.pdbx_seq_one_letter_code
_entity_poly.pdbx_strand_id
1 'polypeptide(L)'
;MNFVSKATECFAYNTKIIETPTTEEVYIYENPIFTHSTAKQASAEISKRKTFDEMSARRQYDSLKRKQKHYEQTRWEIARIVDCNFDDRTKFVTLTFRDNIQYITVTNREFKNFIQRLNYYIYQTKTQLLKYIATWEKQKRGAIHYHIIFFDFPYVAKEKLQNLWSHGFIKINRIDVDSKENRGRYLSKYFSKDLELKEHKKKAFFKSQNLKMPKEARLMLTDD
;
A
#
# COMPACT_ATOMS: atom_id res chain seq x y z
N MET A 1 1.57 -8.62 31.02
CA MET A 1 1.61 -9.04 29.61
C MET A 1 3.04 -8.87 29.11
N ASN A 2 3.74 -9.96 28.85
CA ASN A 2 5.12 -9.88 28.38
C ASN A 2 5.11 -9.70 26.85
N PHE A 3 5.35 -8.49 26.38
CA PHE A 3 5.60 -8.24 24.97
C PHE A 3 6.98 -8.79 24.61
N VAL A 4 7.03 -9.82 23.79
CA VAL A 4 8.30 -10.38 23.30
C VAL A 4 8.85 -9.44 22.22
N SER A 5 9.82 -8.60 22.61
CA SER A 5 10.64 -7.84 21.69
C SER A 5 11.70 -8.74 21.07
N LYS A 6 11.71 -8.86 19.75
CA LYS A 6 12.81 -9.36 18.90
C LYS A 6 13.65 -10.51 19.47
N ALA A 7 13.08 -11.69 19.52
CA ALA A 7 13.88 -12.90 19.59
C ALA A 7 14.05 -13.48 18.18
N THR A 8 15.28 -13.85 17.84
CA THR A 8 15.66 -14.50 16.56
C THR A 8 15.34 -15.99 16.54
N GLU A 9 14.58 -16.47 17.50
CA GLU A 9 14.21 -17.87 17.63
C GLU A 9 12.87 -18.16 16.95
N CYS A 10 12.74 -19.36 16.41
CA CYS A 10 11.49 -19.85 15.86
C CYS A 10 10.46 -19.90 16.99
N PHE A 11 9.42 -19.10 16.92
CA PHE A 11 8.32 -19.17 17.86
C PHE A 11 7.00 -19.39 17.11
N ALA A 12 6.08 -20.04 17.78
CA ALA A 12 4.74 -20.27 17.31
C ALA A 12 3.80 -19.23 17.94
N TYR A 13 2.76 -18.85 17.24
CA TYR A 13 1.67 -18.05 17.76
C TYR A 13 0.33 -18.54 17.23
N ASN A 14 -0.70 -18.47 18.03
CA ASN A 14 -2.08 -18.76 17.61
C ASN A 14 -2.97 -17.51 17.65
N THR A 15 -2.46 -16.39 18.11
CA THR A 15 -3.20 -15.13 18.16
C THR A 15 -2.33 -13.99 17.63
N LYS A 16 -2.93 -13.18 16.78
CA LYS A 16 -2.32 -11.98 16.21
C LYS A 16 -3.25 -10.80 16.44
N ILE A 17 -2.73 -9.74 17.05
CA ILE A 17 -3.44 -8.49 17.31
C ILE A 17 -2.83 -7.40 16.45
N ILE A 18 -3.68 -6.60 15.77
CA ILE A 18 -3.27 -5.44 15.01
C ILE A 18 -4.04 -4.23 15.53
N GLU A 19 -3.31 -3.26 16.06
CA GLU A 19 -3.87 -2.02 16.58
C GLU A 19 -3.62 -0.86 15.64
N THR A 20 -4.66 -0.06 15.43
CA THR A 20 -4.63 1.25 14.80
C THR A 20 -5.29 2.28 15.73
N PRO A 21 -5.23 3.60 15.45
CA PRO A 21 -5.87 4.59 16.31
C PRO A 21 -7.39 4.43 16.50
N THR A 22 -8.08 3.79 15.55
CA THR A 22 -9.55 3.64 15.59
C THR A 22 -10.03 2.21 15.68
N THR A 23 -9.16 1.22 15.42
CA THR A 23 -9.57 -0.19 15.37
C THR A 23 -8.54 -1.11 16.02
N GLU A 24 -9.04 -2.18 16.63
CA GLU A 24 -8.28 -3.33 17.05
C GLU A 24 -8.81 -4.56 16.32
N GLU A 25 -7.92 -5.30 15.68
CA GLU A 25 -8.24 -6.53 14.96
C GLU A 25 -7.55 -7.71 15.65
N VAL A 26 -8.34 -8.70 16.04
CA VAL A 26 -7.84 -9.92 16.68
C VAL A 26 -8.06 -11.09 15.73
N TYR A 27 -6.98 -11.78 15.39
CA TYR A 27 -6.98 -13.00 14.58
C TYR A 27 -6.62 -14.18 15.47
N ILE A 28 -7.53 -15.13 15.59
CA ILE A 28 -7.32 -16.39 16.32
C ILE A 28 -7.19 -17.50 15.27
N TYR A 29 -6.10 -18.26 15.38
CA TYR A 29 -5.79 -19.35 14.46
C TYR A 29 -6.05 -20.68 15.17
N GLU A 30 -6.80 -21.54 14.52
CA GLU A 30 -7.08 -22.91 14.99
C GLU A 30 -5.79 -23.72 15.17
N ASN A 31 -4.85 -23.56 14.24
CA ASN A 31 -3.53 -24.17 14.32
C ASN A 31 -2.44 -23.10 14.49
N PRO A 32 -1.46 -23.30 15.36
CA PRO A 32 -0.37 -22.36 15.55
C PRO A 32 0.40 -22.08 14.27
N ILE A 33 0.75 -20.81 14.08
CA ILE A 33 1.58 -20.35 12.96
C ILE A 33 3.03 -20.28 13.45
N PHE A 34 3.91 -20.99 12.75
CA PHE A 34 5.35 -20.98 13.04
C PHE A 34 6.04 -19.90 12.22
N THR A 35 6.79 -19.03 12.92
CA THR A 35 7.66 -18.06 12.26
C THR A 35 9.07 -18.65 12.21
N HIS A 36 9.53 -18.91 10.99
CA HIS A 36 10.92 -19.36 10.81
C HIS A 36 11.88 -18.18 11.02
N SER A 37 12.89 -18.38 11.87
CA SER A 37 14.07 -17.53 11.81
C SER A 37 14.70 -17.71 10.42
N THR A 38 15.32 -16.67 9.92
CA THR A 38 15.95 -16.62 8.58
C THR A 38 17.17 -17.55 8.49
N ALA A 39 17.02 -18.85 8.73
CA ALA A 39 17.94 -19.82 8.22
C ALA A 39 17.82 -19.77 6.69
N LYS A 40 18.86 -19.30 6.01
CA LYS A 40 18.98 -19.38 4.57
C LYS A 40 18.62 -20.79 4.15
N GLN A 41 17.46 -20.97 3.53
CA GLN A 41 17.19 -22.21 2.83
C GLN A 41 18.29 -22.36 1.80
N ALA A 42 19.05 -23.44 1.93
CA ALA A 42 20.03 -23.83 0.93
C ALA A 42 19.36 -23.78 -0.43
N SER A 43 20.03 -23.20 -1.39
CA SER A 43 19.63 -22.99 -2.75
C SER A 43 19.02 -24.26 -3.37
N ALA A 44 17.68 -24.39 -3.28
CA ALA A 44 16.97 -25.28 -4.14
C ALA A 44 17.18 -24.78 -5.57
N GLU A 45 17.65 -25.61 -6.47
CA GLU A 45 17.79 -25.29 -7.89
C GLU A 45 16.57 -24.53 -8.36
N ILE A 46 16.79 -23.34 -8.90
CA ILE A 46 15.73 -22.48 -9.43
C ILE A 46 15.24 -23.15 -10.70
N SER A 47 14.36 -24.12 -10.57
CA SER A 47 13.62 -24.67 -11.70
C SER A 47 12.88 -23.49 -12.35
N LYS A 48 13.03 -23.32 -13.68
CA LYS A 48 12.32 -22.27 -14.42
C LYS A 48 10.84 -22.37 -14.09
N ARG A 49 10.30 -21.37 -13.40
CA ARG A 49 8.88 -21.33 -13.05
C ARG A 49 8.07 -21.25 -14.34
N LYS A 50 7.16 -22.19 -14.52
CA LYS A 50 6.20 -22.18 -15.62
C LYS A 50 5.41 -20.87 -15.64
N THR A 51 5.15 -20.34 -16.83
CA THR A 51 4.24 -19.20 -17.02
C THR A 51 2.81 -19.61 -16.63
N PHE A 52 1.91 -18.65 -16.47
CA PHE A 52 0.52 -18.93 -16.09
C PHE A 52 -0.15 -19.87 -17.11
N ASP A 53 0.07 -19.65 -18.40
CA ASP A 53 -0.53 -20.43 -19.49
C ASP A 53 0.01 -21.86 -19.59
N GLU A 54 1.24 -22.08 -19.12
CA GLU A 54 1.89 -23.41 -19.06
C GLU A 54 1.49 -24.22 -17.82
N MET A 55 0.70 -23.63 -16.92
CA MET A 55 0.23 -24.31 -15.71
C MET A 55 -1.01 -25.16 -16.00
N SER A 56 -1.17 -26.27 -15.24
CA SER A 56 -2.44 -27.01 -15.25
C SER A 56 -3.59 -26.15 -14.73
N ALA A 57 -4.82 -26.43 -15.17
CA ALA A 57 -6.03 -25.70 -14.77
C ALA A 57 -6.17 -25.56 -13.24
N ARG A 58 -5.86 -26.61 -12.48
CA ARG A 58 -5.85 -26.57 -11.00
C ARG A 58 -4.84 -25.55 -10.46
N ARG A 59 -3.61 -25.54 -10.99
CA ARG A 59 -2.56 -24.59 -10.58
C ARG A 59 -2.88 -23.16 -10.99
N GLN A 60 -3.53 -22.95 -12.14
CA GLN A 60 -4.05 -21.65 -12.57
C GLN A 60 -5.12 -21.16 -11.59
N TYR A 61 -6.08 -22.01 -11.22
CA TYR A 61 -7.11 -21.68 -10.23
C TYR A 61 -6.52 -21.30 -8.87
N ASP A 62 -5.58 -22.10 -8.35
CA ASP A 62 -4.89 -21.81 -7.09
C ASP A 62 -4.09 -20.52 -7.16
N SER A 63 -3.49 -20.21 -8.31
CA SER A 63 -2.77 -18.95 -8.55
C SER A 63 -3.71 -17.73 -8.50
N LEU A 64 -4.88 -17.84 -9.13
CA LEU A 64 -5.91 -16.80 -9.10
C LEU A 64 -6.45 -16.57 -7.68
N LYS A 65 -6.75 -17.65 -6.95
CA LYS A 65 -7.19 -17.58 -5.56
C LYS A 65 -6.17 -16.92 -4.64
N ARG A 66 -4.86 -17.26 -4.79
CA ARG A 66 -3.78 -16.59 -4.06
C ARG A 66 -3.67 -15.12 -4.43
N LYS A 67 -3.85 -14.77 -5.71
CA LYS A 67 -3.84 -13.39 -6.20
C LYS A 67 -4.97 -12.58 -5.55
N GLN A 68 -6.18 -13.11 -5.52
CA GLN A 68 -7.33 -12.48 -4.86
C GLN A 68 -7.05 -12.23 -3.37
N LYS A 69 -6.61 -13.27 -2.65
CA LYS A 69 -6.25 -13.14 -1.22
C LYS A 69 -5.17 -12.07 -0.99
N HIS A 70 -4.16 -12.01 -1.86
CA HIS A 70 -3.13 -10.98 -1.78
C HIS A 70 -3.69 -9.56 -1.97
N TYR A 71 -4.66 -9.37 -2.88
CA TYR A 71 -5.31 -8.07 -3.07
C TYR A 71 -6.15 -7.65 -1.86
N GLU A 72 -6.89 -8.58 -1.28
CA GLU A 72 -7.64 -8.33 -0.03
C GLU A 72 -6.70 -7.93 1.10
N GLN A 73 -5.60 -8.66 1.29
CA GLN A 73 -4.57 -8.32 2.28
C GLN A 73 -3.95 -6.94 2.04
N THR A 74 -3.62 -6.62 0.78
CA THR A 74 -3.08 -5.30 0.41
C THR A 74 -4.08 -4.18 0.70
N ARG A 75 -5.35 -4.41 0.43
CA ARG A 75 -6.42 -3.45 0.75
C ARG A 75 -6.50 -3.16 2.25
N TRP A 76 -6.45 -4.20 3.08
CA TRP A 76 -6.43 -4.06 4.52
C TRP A 76 -5.16 -3.37 5.03
N GLU A 77 -3.99 -3.71 4.46
CA GLU A 77 -2.74 -3.00 4.77
C GLU A 77 -2.86 -1.49 4.51
N ILE A 78 -3.38 -1.12 3.35
CA ILE A 78 -3.61 0.29 2.99
C ILE A 78 -4.58 0.94 3.99
N ALA A 79 -5.68 0.28 4.33
CA ALA A 79 -6.67 0.81 5.26
C ALA A 79 -6.07 1.11 6.63
N ARG A 80 -5.28 0.20 7.18
CA ARG A 80 -4.58 0.38 8.47
C ARG A 80 -3.55 1.51 8.43
N ILE A 81 -2.76 1.59 7.35
CA ILE A 81 -1.77 2.68 7.21
C ILE A 81 -2.47 4.03 7.09
N VAL A 82 -3.57 4.11 6.36
CA VAL A 82 -4.38 5.34 6.27
C VAL A 82 -4.87 5.73 7.64
N ASP A 83 -5.43 4.80 8.41
CA ASP A 83 -5.95 5.07 9.75
C ASP A 83 -4.85 5.57 10.71
N CYS A 84 -3.65 4.99 10.64
CA CYS A 84 -2.51 5.40 11.45
C CYS A 84 -1.97 6.82 11.14
N ASN A 85 -2.27 7.37 9.95
CA ASN A 85 -1.68 8.62 9.48
C ASN A 85 -2.71 9.70 9.16
N PHE A 86 -4.01 9.39 9.22
CA PHE A 86 -5.07 10.32 8.86
C PHE A 86 -5.11 11.51 9.83
N ASP A 87 -5.21 12.72 9.27
CA ASP A 87 -5.33 14.00 9.99
C ASP A 87 -6.21 14.99 9.22
N ASP A 88 -6.46 16.17 9.79
CA ASP A 88 -7.31 17.21 9.18
C ASP A 88 -6.70 17.84 7.92
N ARG A 89 -5.39 17.66 7.71
CA ARG A 89 -4.66 18.11 6.52
C ARG A 89 -4.54 17.04 5.46
N THR A 90 -5.08 15.85 5.69
CA THR A 90 -5.08 14.77 4.71
C THR A 90 -5.82 15.17 3.43
N LYS A 91 -5.20 14.94 2.27
CA LYS A 91 -5.74 15.30 0.95
C LYS A 91 -5.68 14.10 0.01
N PHE A 92 -6.74 13.95 -0.78
CA PHE A 92 -6.77 13.02 -1.90
C PHE A 92 -6.49 13.76 -3.20
N VAL A 93 -5.44 13.35 -3.90
CA VAL A 93 -4.97 14.00 -5.12
C VAL A 93 -4.96 13.00 -6.25
N THR A 94 -5.50 13.40 -7.41
CA THR A 94 -5.40 12.64 -8.66
C THR A 94 -4.51 13.40 -9.63
N LEU A 95 -3.49 12.70 -10.14
CA LEU A 95 -2.63 13.19 -11.22
C LEU A 95 -3.02 12.54 -12.53
N THR A 96 -3.25 13.35 -13.53
CA THR A 96 -3.63 12.93 -14.89
C THR A 96 -2.59 13.37 -15.88
N PHE A 97 -2.18 12.50 -16.78
CA PHE A 97 -1.37 12.90 -17.93
C PHE A 97 -2.27 13.48 -19.04
N ARG A 98 -1.82 14.57 -19.65
CA ARG A 98 -2.46 15.14 -20.85
C ARG A 98 -2.37 14.15 -22.00
N ASP A 99 -1.17 13.62 -22.18
CA ASP A 99 -0.86 12.67 -23.23
C ASP A 99 -1.31 11.26 -22.84
N ASN A 100 -1.65 10.44 -23.82
CA ASN A 100 -2.05 9.06 -23.60
C ASN A 100 -0.85 8.15 -23.32
N ILE A 101 -0.12 8.40 -22.22
CA ILE A 101 1.05 7.60 -21.84
C ILE A 101 0.58 6.32 -21.18
N GLN A 102 0.90 5.19 -21.80
CA GLN A 102 0.51 3.84 -21.33
C GLN A 102 1.67 3.05 -20.71
N TYR A 103 2.90 3.56 -20.79
CA TYR A 103 4.10 2.90 -20.29
C TYR A 103 4.33 3.24 -18.82
N ILE A 104 4.10 2.25 -17.94
CA ILE A 104 4.20 2.41 -16.49
C ILE A 104 5.60 2.83 -16.00
N THR A 105 6.65 2.41 -16.70
CA THR A 105 8.04 2.78 -16.35
C THR A 105 8.28 4.28 -16.52
N VAL A 106 7.75 4.87 -17.59
CA VAL A 106 7.84 6.31 -17.87
C VAL A 106 7.03 7.08 -16.83
N THR A 107 5.77 6.71 -16.64
CA THR A 107 4.88 7.42 -15.70
C THR A 107 5.35 7.31 -14.26
N ASN A 108 5.92 6.17 -13.82
CA ASN A 108 6.49 6.02 -12.49
C ASN A 108 7.70 6.94 -12.27
N ARG A 109 8.54 7.15 -13.29
CA ARG A 109 9.65 8.10 -13.21
C ARG A 109 9.13 9.52 -13.02
N GLU A 110 8.16 9.94 -13.81
CA GLU A 110 7.59 11.30 -13.72
C GLU A 110 6.82 11.50 -12.39
N PHE A 111 6.13 10.47 -11.91
CA PHE A 111 5.53 10.49 -10.57
C PHE A 111 6.60 10.68 -9.47
N LYS A 112 7.69 9.92 -9.53
CA LYS A 112 8.79 10.04 -8.56
C LYS A 112 9.43 11.43 -8.61
N ASN A 113 9.66 11.97 -9.80
CA ASN A 113 10.19 13.31 -9.99
C ASN A 113 9.25 14.38 -9.40
N PHE A 114 7.94 14.23 -9.59
CA PHE A 114 6.95 15.12 -9.00
C PHE A 114 7.01 15.08 -7.47
N ILE A 115 7.03 13.89 -6.87
CA ILE A 115 7.14 13.75 -5.40
C ILE A 115 8.40 14.42 -4.87
N GLN A 116 9.55 14.29 -5.54
CA GLN A 116 10.80 14.91 -5.14
C GLN A 116 10.73 16.44 -5.24
N ARG A 117 10.20 16.98 -6.36
CA ARG A 117 10.01 18.43 -6.53
C ARG A 117 9.05 19.01 -5.49
N LEU A 118 7.94 18.32 -5.22
CA LEU A 118 6.96 18.73 -4.23
C LEU A 118 7.55 18.71 -2.81
N ASN A 119 8.26 17.64 -2.46
CA ASN A 119 8.94 17.55 -1.18
C ASN A 119 9.95 18.70 -0.99
N TYR A 120 10.76 18.96 -2.01
CA TYR A 120 11.73 20.06 -1.95
C TYR A 120 11.05 21.43 -1.87
N TYR A 121 9.98 21.63 -2.62
CA TYR A 121 9.21 22.89 -2.56
C TYR A 121 8.65 23.17 -1.16
N ILE A 122 8.12 22.14 -0.50
CA ILE A 122 7.48 22.30 0.82
C ILE A 122 8.53 22.40 1.92
N TYR A 123 9.54 21.55 1.92
CA TYR A 123 10.44 21.36 3.07
C TYR A 123 11.86 21.87 2.86
N GLN A 124 12.21 22.36 1.65
CA GLN A 124 13.55 22.86 1.29
C GLN A 124 14.68 21.85 1.57
N THR A 125 14.36 20.56 1.49
CA THR A 125 15.32 19.47 1.72
C THR A 125 15.13 18.33 0.71
N LYS A 126 16.21 17.60 0.43
CA LYS A 126 16.18 16.36 -0.37
C LYS A 126 15.73 15.15 0.46
N THR A 127 15.79 15.23 1.78
CA THR A 127 15.26 14.19 2.67
C THR A 127 13.76 14.07 2.49
N GLN A 128 13.25 12.85 2.31
CA GLN A 128 11.83 12.61 2.10
C GLN A 128 11.04 12.84 3.40
N LEU A 129 10.40 14.00 3.52
CA LEU A 129 9.52 14.36 4.63
C LEU A 129 8.04 14.25 4.26
N LEU A 130 7.73 14.38 2.97
CA LEU A 130 6.36 14.28 2.47
C LEU A 130 5.81 12.86 2.70
N LYS A 131 4.68 12.78 3.43
CA LYS A 131 4.01 11.53 3.78
C LYS A 131 2.93 11.23 2.76
N TYR A 132 2.97 10.05 2.14
CA TYR A 132 1.98 9.68 1.14
C TYR A 132 1.83 8.18 0.95
N ILE A 133 0.64 7.81 0.44
CA ILE A 133 0.38 6.54 -0.22
C ILE A 133 -0.14 6.86 -1.63
N ALA A 134 0.30 6.13 -2.64
CA ALA A 134 -0.14 6.31 -4.01
C ALA A 134 -0.37 4.98 -4.73
N THR A 135 -1.35 4.96 -5.60
CA THR A 135 -1.59 3.88 -6.56
C THR A 135 -1.75 4.46 -7.95
N TRP A 136 -1.69 3.61 -8.96
CA TRP A 136 -1.96 3.98 -10.33
C TRP A 136 -3.07 3.12 -10.91
N GLU A 137 -3.81 3.68 -11.85
CA GLU A 137 -4.83 2.98 -12.63
C GLU A 137 -4.71 3.30 -14.11
N LYS A 138 -5.25 2.44 -14.97
CA LYS A 138 -5.42 2.73 -16.40
C LYS A 138 -6.83 3.24 -16.65
N GLN A 139 -6.95 4.40 -17.27
CA GLN A 139 -8.23 4.89 -17.78
C GLN A 139 -8.75 4.05 -18.95
N LYS A 140 -10.03 4.24 -19.33
CA LYS A 140 -10.63 3.59 -20.50
C LYS A 140 -9.82 3.77 -21.79
N ARG A 141 -9.17 4.93 -21.98
CA ARG A 141 -8.27 5.22 -23.11
C ARG A 141 -6.87 4.63 -22.97
N GLY A 142 -6.57 3.93 -21.87
CA GLY A 142 -5.28 3.33 -21.56
C GLY A 142 -4.28 4.23 -20.83
N ALA A 143 -4.52 5.55 -20.75
CA ALA A 143 -3.64 6.48 -20.04
C ALA A 143 -3.56 6.16 -18.54
N ILE A 144 -2.36 6.31 -17.97
CA ILE A 144 -2.12 6.05 -16.57
C ILE A 144 -2.47 7.28 -15.72
N HIS A 145 -3.17 7.05 -14.62
CA HIS A 145 -3.47 8.02 -13.56
C HIS A 145 -2.81 7.60 -12.26
N TYR A 146 -2.49 8.59 -11.41
CA TYR A 146 -2.07 8.34 -10.05
C TYR A 146 -3.11 8.89 -9.08
N HIS A 147 -3.50 8.07 -8.11
CA HIS A 147 -4.28 8.46 -6.95
C HIS A 147 -3.36 8.49 -5.74
N ILE A 148 -3.32 9.60 -5.04
CA ILE A 148 -2.41 9.85 -3.93
C ILE A 148 -3.21 10.30 -2.72
N ILE A 149 -2.91 9.73 -1.56
CA ILE A 149 -3.31 10.28 -0.28
C ILE A 149 -2.05 10.90 0.32
N PHE A 150 -2.06 12.21 0.52
CA PHE A 150 -1.06 12.93 1.30
C PHE A 150 -1.56 13.09 2.72
N PHE A 151 -0.69 12.83 3.69
CA PHE A 151 -0.94 13.05 5.11
C PHE A 151 -0.14 14.24 5.60
N ASP A 152 -0.67 14.96 6.60
CA ASP A 152 -0.03 16.15 7.17
C ASP A 152 0.40 17.15 6.08
N PHE A 153 -0.47 17.32 5.08
CA PHE A 153 -0.16 18.05 3.87
C PHE A 153 -0.41 19.55 4.07
N PRO A 154 0.63 20.39 4.01
CA PRO A 154 0.44 21.82 4.15
C PRO A 154 -0.32 22.40 2.97
N TYR A 155 -0.84 23.60 3.14
CA TYR A 155 -1.47 24.29 2.04
C TYR A 155 -0.46 24.60 0.93
N VAL A 156 -0.77 24.16 -0.27
CA VAL A 156 -0.05 24.48 -1.50
C VAL A 156 -1.09 24.93 -2.54
N ALA A 157 -0.89 26.10 -3.12
CA ALA A 157 -1.79 26.62 -4.15
C ALA A 157 -1.88 25.64 -5.34
N LYS A 158 -3.08 25.47 -5.87
CA LYS A 158 -3.37 24.52 -6.97
C LYS A 158 -2.51 24.78 -8.19
N GLU A 159 -2.32 26.06 -8.55
CA GLU A 159 -1.50 26.49 -9.67
C GLU A 159 -0.04 26.04 -9.49
N LYS A 160 0.46 26.14 -8.26
CA LYS A 160 1.83 25.68 -7.95
C LYS A 160 1.97 24.18 -8.05
N LEU A 161 0.99 23.42 -7.52
CA LEU A 161 0.97 21.97 -7.68
C LEU A 161 0.93 21.57 -9.16
N GLN A 162 0.11 22.24 -9.96
CA GLN A 162 -0.02 21.99 -11.39
C GLN A 162 1.27 22.28 -12.14
N ASN A 163 1.98 23.35 -11.79
CA ASN A 163 3.29 23.69 -12.34
C ASN A 163 4.36 22.66 -11.95
N LEU A 164 4.32 22.17 -10.72
CA LEU A 164 5.22 21.09 -10.26
C LEU A 164 4.93 19.75 -10.95
N TRP A 165 3.65 19.47 -11.25
CA TRP A 165 3.27 18.27 -12.00
C TRP A 165 3.63 18.38 -13.48
N SER A 166 3.28 19.49 -14.13
CA SER A 166 3.57 19.87 -15.51
C SER A 166 3.08 18.91 -16.62
N HIS A 167 2.69 17.69 -16.32
CA HIS A 167 2.30 16.67 -17.32
C HIS A 167 0.80 16.63 -17.63
N GLY A 168 -0.03 17.44 -16.94
CA GLY A 168 -1.47 17.45 -17.17
C GLY A 168 -2.25 18.00 -15.99
N PHE A 169 -3.40 17.42 -15.67
CA PHE A 169 -4.29 17.95 -14.67
C PHE A 169 -4.04 17.38 -13.28
N ILE A 170 -4.27 18.23 -12.27
CA ILE A 170 -4.35 17.84 -10.87
C ILE A 170 -5.77 18.09 -10.36
N LYS A 171 -6.36 17.07 -9.75
CA LYS A 171 -7.60 17.19 -8.98
C LYS A 171 -7.29 16.96 -7.51
N ILE A 172 -7.69 17.91 -6.66
CA ILE A 172 -7.51 17.85 -5.22
C ILE A 172 -8.90 17.74 -4.60
N ASN A 173 -9.14 16.71 -3.82
CA ASN A 173 -10.35 16.54 -3.04
C ASN A 173 -10.02 16.61 -1.57
N ARG A 174 -10.82 17.36 -0.81
CA ARG A 174 -10.89 17.19 0.63
C ARG A 174 -11.53 15.83 0.90
N ILE A 175 -10.98 15.11 1.85
CA ILE A 175 -11.58 13.87 2.28
C ILE A 175 -12.59 14.24 3.37
N ASP A 176 -13.86 14.17 3.02
CA ASP A 176 -14.94 14.33 3.96
C ASP A 176 -15.43 12.92 4.31
N VAL A 177 -15.12 12.47 5.51
CA VAL A 177 -15.53 11.14 5.99
C VAL A 177 -16.27 11.34 7.29
N ASP A 178 -17.57 11.05 7.26
CA ASP A 178 -18.50 11.26 8.37
C ASP A 178 -18.18 10.44 9.62
N SER A 179 -17.43 9.34 9.49
CA SER A 179 -17.02 8.54 10.64
C SER A 179 -15.53 8.22 10.65
N LYS A 180 -14.90 8.40 11.81
CA LYS A 180 -13.48 8.10 12.03
C LYS A 180 -13.18 6.62 11.78
N GLU A 181 -14.10 5.74 12.11
CA GLU A 181 -13.98 4.28 12.04
C GLU A 181 -13.91 3.73 10.60
N ASN A 182 -14.44 4.46 9.62
CA ASN A 182 -14.52 4.01 8.23
C ASN A 182 -13.50 4.66 7.29
N ARG A 183 -12.66 5.57 7.77
CA ARG A 183 -11.72 6.36 6.93
C ARG A 183 -10.79 5.46 6.11
N GLY A 184 -10.13 4.53 6.78
CA GLY A 184 -9.22 3.60 6.14
C GLY A 184 -9.92 2.73 5.09
N ARG A 185 -11.10 2.18 5.43
CA ARG A 185 -11.92 1.37 4.51
C ARG A 185 -12.43 2.17 3.32
N TYR A 186 -12.90 3.39 3.55
CA TYR A 186 -13.40 4.26 2.48
C TYR A 186 -12.30 4.60 1.48
N LEU A 187 -11.15 5.03 1.96
CA LEU A 187 -10.03 5.41 1.10
C LEU A 187 -9.38 4.20 0.41
N SER A 188 -9.31 3.06 1.09
CA SER A 188 -8.78 1.84 0.49
C SER A 188 -9.58 1.36 -0.73
N LYS A 189 -10.89 1.69 -0.82
CA LYS A 189 -11.71 1.38 -2.01
C LYS A 189 -11.18 2.04 -3.27
N TYR A 190 -10.70 3.28 -3.18
CA TYR A 190 -10.11 3.98 -4.33
C TYR A 190 -8.78 3.35 -4.78
N PHE A 191 -8.08 2.68 -3.86
CA PHE A 191 -6.83 2.00 -4.15
C PHE A 191 -7.02 0.55 -4.62
N SER A 192 -8.16 -0.07 -4.29
CA SER A 192 -8.42 -1.48 -4.59
C SER A 192 -9.06 -1.71 -5.95
N LYS A 193 -9.71 -0.68 -6.53
CA LYS A 193 -10.55 -0.81 -7.72
C LYS A 193 -9.84 -1.44 -8.93
N ASP A 194 -8.52 -1.26 -9.02
CA ASP A 194 -7.70 -1.75 -10.14
C ASP A 194 -6.54 -2.66 -9.70
N LEU A 195 -6.51 -3.08 -8.44
CA LEU A 195 -5.48 -4.03 -7.99
C LEU A 195 -5.54 -5.33 -8.79
N GLU A 196 -6.75 -5.75 -9.17
CA GLU A 196 -6.98 -6.99 -9.94
C GLU A 196 -6.44 -6.91 -11.37
N LEU A 197 -6.40 -5.70 -11.95
CA LEU A 197 -5.96 -5.45 -13.32
C LEU A 197 -4.44 -5.22 -13.43
N LYS A 198 -3.74 -5.12 -12.30
CA LYS A 198 -2.29 -4.89 -12.31
C LYS A 198 -1.53 -6.11 -12.78
N GLU A 199 -0.60 -5.86 -13.68
CA GLU A 199 0.27 -6.89 -14.23
C GLU A 199 1.04 -7.62 -13.13
N HIS A 200 1.24 -8.91 -13.31
CA HIS A 200 2.03 -9.75 -12.40
C HIS A 200 3.41 -9.12 -12.14
N LYS A 201 3.86 -9.12 -10.87
CA LYS A 201 5.13 -8.56 -10.37
C LYS A 201 5.23 -7.03 -10.32
N LYS A 202 4.20 -6.24 -10.61
CA LYS A 202 4.24 -4.79 -10.40
C LYS A 202 3.70 -4.43 -9.01
N LYS A 203 4.32 -3.43 -8.37
CA LYS A 203 3.90 -2.96 -7.04
C LYS A 203 2.44 -2.51 -7.08
N ALA A 204 1.64 -2.99 -6.15
CA ALA A 204 0.24 -2.64 -6.02
C ALA A 204 0.08 -1.16 -5.66
N PHE A 205 0.94 -0.65 -4.80
CA PHE A 205 0.94 0.75 -4.37
C PHE A 205 2.35 1.22 -3.99
N PHE A 206 2.52 2.53 -3.88
CA PHE A 206 3.73 3.19 -3.39
C PHE A 206 3.43 3.82 -2.04
N LYS A 207 4.41 3.84 -1.14
CA LYS A 207 4.29 4.55 0.12
C LYS A 207 5.62 5.21 0.49
N SER A 208 5.55 6.35 1.15
CA SER A 208 6.72 6.95 1.78
C SER A 208 7.15 6.11 2.99
N GLN A 209 8.44 6.15 3.35
CA GLN A 209 8.98 5.31 4.43
C GLN A 209 8.73 5.88 5.82
N ASN A 210 8.35 7.15 5.92
CA ASN A 210 8.12 7.88 7.16
C ASN A 210 6.67 7.85 7.67
N LEU A 211 5.87 6.88 7.20
CA LEU A 211 4.51 6.65 7.69
C LEU A 211 4.51 5.90 9.02
N LYS A 212 3.56 6.25 9.87
CA LYS A 212 3.24 5.44 11.06
C LYS A 212 2.62 4.12 10.59
N MET A 213 3.10 3.03 11.15
CA MET A 213 2.59 1.69 10.85
C MET A 213 1.69 1.20 11.99
N PRO A 214 0.71 0.31 11.73
CA PRO A 214 -0.07 -0.31 12.77
C PRO A 214 0.85 -1.09 13.73
N LYS A 215 0.47 -1.16 14.99
CA LYS A 215 1.16 -2.01 15.96
C LYS A 215 0.70 -3.45 15.76
N GLU A 216 1.63 -4.39 15.82
CA GLU A 216 1.34 -5.82 15.68
C GLU A 216 1.91 -6.57 16.89
N ALA A 217 1.06 -7.36 17.54
CA ALA A 217 1.44 -8.31 18.57
C ALA A 217 1.09 -9.74 18.15
N ARG A 218 1.91 -10.70 18.55
CA ARG A 218 1.71 -12.14 18.33
C ARG A 218 1.83 -12.86 19.66
N LEU A 219 0.84 -13.66 19.97
CA LEU A 219 0.72 -14.33 21.25
C LEU A 219 0.46 -15.82 21.03
N MET A 220 0.95 -16.64 21.94
CA MET A 220 0.51 -18.01 22.10
C MET A 220 -0.42 -18.03 23.31
N LEU A 221 -1.70 -18.20 23.07
CA LEU A 221 -2.69 -18.38 24.11
C LEU A 221 -2.86 -19.89 24.35
N THR A 222 -2.80 -20.31 25.60
CA THR A 222 -3.14 -21.65 26.05
C THR A 222 -4.52 -21.60 26.68
N ASP A 223 -5.33 -22.62 26.46
CA ASP A 223 -6.58 -22.82 27.18
C ASP A 223 -6.21 -23.26 28.60
N ASP A 224 -6.16 -22.32 29.54
CA ASP A 224 -6.11 -22.59 30.97
C ASP A 224 -7.50 -22.44 31.59
#